data_25e91f322de02906ac5e6783aad7b274
#
_entry.id   25e91f322de02906ac5e6783aad7b274
#
_cell.length_a   1.000
_cell.length_b   1.000
_cell.length_c   1.000
_cell.angle_alpha   90.00
_cell.angle_beta   90.00
_cell.angle_gamma   90.00
#
_symmetry.space_group_name_H-M   'P 1'
#
loop_
_entity.id
_entity.type
_entity.pdbx_description
1 polymer ?
#
loop_
_entity_poly.entity_id
_entity_poly.type
_entity_poly.pdbx_seq_one_letter_code
_entity_poly.pdbx_strand_id
1 'polypeptide(L)'
;MTIQKIVITGGPCGGKTTALTWIANNLPQRGYKVLFVPETATELIGGGLTPWGCGTNLDYQRCQMELQLTKERLFERGARTMDADKILLVCDRGAMDNKAYMTDEEFGQLCREMDTSEAALRDRYDAVFHLTTAAKGAIGAYTTANNAARYETPEVAMNVDDRIIAAWTGHQHLRIIDNSTAFEEKLERLLEEILAFLGEPKPLGIERTFLIAYPDVKWLERQENCRKVEISQTYLVSASGEEVCVRQRGMEGSFTYYETVKKPIDGSKWAELEKALTKKEYLKRLKDADPARHTIRKTRYHLLHGGQYFEIDLFPFWQDRALCEVELSHENAPVALPPELQVIREVTDDPAYQNAALAEAIPAD
;
A
#
# COMPACT_ATOMS: atom_id res chain seq x y z
N MET A 1 10.71 -13.66 -16.88
CA MET A 1 10.29 -14.06 -15.52
C MET A 1 10.12 -12.81 -14.67
N THR A 2 8.93 -12.61 -14.16
CA THR A 2 8.59 -11.51 -13.23
C THR A 2 8.22 -12.12 -11.89
N ILE A 3 8.79 -11.61 -10.80
CA ILE A 3 8.44 -11.99 -9.43
C ILE A 3 7.89 -10.75 -8.76
N GLN A 4 6.65 -10.83 -8.27
CA GLN A 4 6.00 -9.77 -7.49
C GLN A 4 5.68 -10.31 -6.10
N LYS A 5 5.82 -9.45 -5.08
CA LYS A 5 5.60 -9.81 -3.68
C LYS A 5 4.53 -8.92 -3.06
N ILE A 6 3.42 -9.51 -2.70
CA ILE A 6 2.29 -8.82 -2.09
C ILE A 6 2.04 -9.28 -0.66
N VAL A 7 1.41 -8.42 0.12
CA VAL A 7 0.96 -8.73 1.49
C VAL A 7 -0.56 -8.78 1.53
N ILE A 8 -1.08 -9.82 2.12
CA ILE A 8 -2.47 -9.90 2.59
C ILE A 8 -2.46 -9.72 4.09
N THR A 9 -2.99 -8.61 4.56
CA THR A 9 -3.03 -8.27 5.99
C THR A 9 -4.43 -7.89 6.45
N GLY A 10 -4.59 -7.53 7.70
CA GLY A 10 -5.84 -7.10 8.29
C GLY A 10 -6.00 -7.54 9.72
N GLY A 11 -6.92 -6.92 10.43
CA GLY A 11 -7.25 -7.23 11.81
C GLY A 11 -7.81 -8.63 12.02
N PRO A 12 -8.07 -9.01 13.27
CA PRO A 12 -8.75 -10.26 13.61
C PRO A 12 -10.09 -10.37 12.87
N CYS A 13 -10.43 -11.57 12.38
CA CYS A 13 -11.67 -11.83 11.63
C CYS A 13 -11.84 -10.99 10.34
N GLY A 14 -10.74 -10.50 9.72
CA GLY A 14 -10.78 -9.79 8.44
C GLY A 14 -11.04 -10.70 7.22
N GLY A 15 -11.00 -12.03 7.38
CA GLY A 15 -11.21 -12.99 6.31
C GLY A 15 -9.93 -13.41 5.57
N LYS A 16 -8.74 -13.14 6.11
CA LYS A 16 -7.44 -13.44 5.47
C LYS A 16 -7.28 -14.88 5.00
N THR A 17 -7.57 -15.87 5.84
CA THR A 17 -7.43 -17.30 5.49
C THR A 17 -8.29 -17.69 4.29
N THR A 18 -9.52 -17.17 4.23
CA THR A 18 -10.42 -17.39 3.10
C THR A 18 -9.92 -16.68 1.86
N ALA A 19 -9.41 -15.46 2.01
CA ALA A 19 -8.80 -14.68 0.93
C ALA A 19 -7.58 -15.40 0.31
N LEU A 20 -6.71 -15.98 1.13
CA LEU A 20 -5.55 -16.75 0.65
C LEU A 20 -6.01 -17.99 -0.15
N THR A 21 -7.06 -18.67 0.32
CA THR A 21 -7.66 -19.79 -0.42
C THR A 21 -8.28 -19.31 -1.74
N TRP A 22 -8.95 -18.16 -1.73
CA TRP A 22 -9.55 -17.56 -2.93
C TRP A 22 -8.47 -17.20 -3.98
N ILE A 23 -7.38 -16.61 -3.54
CA ILE A 23 -6.18 -16.30 -4.37
C ILE A 23 -5.60 -17.59 -4.95
N ALA A 24 -5.42 -18.64 -4.13
CA ALA A 24 -4.89 -19.93 -4.53
C ALA A 24 -5.73 -20.62 -5.64
N ASN A 25 -7.03 -20.40 -5.64
CA ASN A 25 -7.94 -21.00 -6.60
C ASN A 25 -8.06 -20.21 -7.92
N ASN A 26 -7.89 -18.90 -7.88
CA ASN A 26 -8.18 -18.02 -9.02
C ASN A 26 -6.93 -17.61 -9.84
N LEU A 27 -5.81 -17.30 -9.20
CA LEU A 27 -4.64 -16.78 -9.90
C LEU A 27 -3.87 -17.82 -10.74
N PRO A 28 -3.75 -19.11 -10.33
CA PRO A 28 -3.11 -20.12 -11.18
C PRO A 28 -3.81 -20.31 -12.53
N GLN A 29 -5.14 -20.18 -12.58
CA GLN A 29 -5.92 -20.27 -13.81
C GLN A 29 -5.63 -19.13 -14.80
N ARG A 30 -4.99 -18.06 -14.32
CA ARG A 30 -4.55 -16.87 -15.09
C ARG A 30 -3.05 -16.89 -15.41
N GLY A 31 -2.39 -18.03 -15.21
CA GLY A 31 -0.99 -18.26 -15.54
C GLY A 31 0.02 -17.78 -14.50
N TYR A 32 -0.42 -17.49 -13.28
CA TYR A 32 0.48 -17.13 -12.19
C TYR A 32 0.91 -18.38 -11.40
N LYS A 33 2.21 -18.50 -11.15
CA LYS A 33 2.72 -19.40 -10.12
C LYS A 33 2.63 -18.69 -8.77
N VAL A 34 1.69 -19.11 -7.92
CA VAL A 34 1.48 -18.48 -6.61
C VAL A 34 2.24 -19.25 -5.53
N LEU A 35 3.00 -18.52 -4.72
CA LEU A 35 3.72 -19.06 -3.55
C LEU A 35 3.23 -18.30 -2.32
N PHE A 36 2.90 -19.01 -1.25
CA PHE A 36 2.43 -18.42 0.00
C PHE A 36 3.52 -18.47 1.06
N VAL A 37 3.88 -17.31 1.59
CA VAL A 37 4.73 -17.19 2.78
C VAL A 37 3.80 -17.20 4.00
N PRO A 38 3.81 -18.27 4.82
CA PRO A 38 2.84 -18.43 5.89
C PRO A 38 3.08 -17.46 7.04
N GLU A 39 2.03 -17.19 7.82
CA GLU A 39 2.06 -16.29 8.98
C GLU A 39 3.10 -16.74 10.02
N THR A 40 4.02 -15.86 10.37
CA THR A 40 5.15 -16.18 11.26
C THR A 40 4.70 -16.29 12.72
N ALA A 41 3.75 -15.45 13.15
CA ALA A 41 3.25 -15.48 14.53
C ALA A 41 2.61 -16.84 14.86
N THR A 42 1.86 -17.41 13.94
CA THR A 42 1.24 -18.74 14.12
C THR A 42 2.27 -19.83 14.32
N GLU A 43 3.38 -19.81 13.60
CA GLU A 43 4.48 -20.79 13.77
C GLU A 43 5.18 -20.64 15.12
N LEU A 44 5.54 -19.42 15.51
CA LEU A 44 6.22 -19.17 16.76
C LEU A 44 5.36 -19.53 17.97
N ILE A 45 4.12 -19.05 17.99
CA ILE A 45 3.17 -19.32 19.07
C ILE A 45 2.84 -20.81 19.14
N GLY A 46 2.60 -21.45 18.00
CA GLY A 46 2.36 -22.91 17.93
C GLY A 46 3.56 -23.73 18.38
N GLY A 47 4.79 -23.22 18.22
CA GLY A 47 6.03 -23.80 18.71
C GLY A 47 6.32 -23.50 20.20
N GLY A 48 5.48 -22.69 20.87
CA GLY A 48 5.64 -22.33 22.28
C GLY A 48 6.40 -21.04 22.55
N LEU A 49 6.89 -20.34 21.49
CA LEU A 49 7.49 -19.02 21.63
C LEU A 49 6.38 -17.95 21.52
N THR A 50 6.03 -17.36 22.65
CA THR A 50 4.87 -16.45 22.76
C THR A 50 5.26 -15.07 23.26
N PRO A 51 4.48 -14.00 22.95
CA PRO A 51 4.75 -12.65 23.46
C PRO A 51 4.78 -12.58 25.00
N TRP A 52 3.97 -13.40 25.66
CA TRP A 52 3.90 -13.48 27.14
C TRP A 52 4.89 -14.46 27.76
N GLY A 53 5.59 -15.26 26.96
CA GLY A 53 6.62 -16.21 27.39
C GLY A 53 8.05 -15.69 27.21
N CYS A 54 8.25 -14.64 26.42
CA CYS A 54 9.53 -13.97 26.25
C CYS A 54 9.82 -12.99 27.39
N GLY A 55 11.08 -12.54 27.53
CA GLY A 55 11.48 -11.56 28.51
C GLY A 55 10.75 -10.23 28.38
N THR A 56 10.63 -9.76 27.13
CA THR A 56 9.86 -8.56 26.75
C THR A 56 9.10 -8.80 25.44
N ASN A 57 8.10 -7.95 25.16
CA ASN A 57 7.44 -7.95 23.86
C ASN A 57 8.44 -7.68 22.73
N LEU A 58 9.39 -6.76 22.94
CA LEU A 58 10.45 -6.47 21.97
C LEU A 58 11.27 -7.71 21.62
N ASP A 59 11.61 -8.56 22.61
CA ASP A 59 12.36 -9.82 22.37
C ASP A 59 11.56 -10.78 21.47
N TYR A 60 10.25 -10.91 21.72
CA TYR A 60 9.38 -11.70 20.88
C TYR A 60 9.29 -11.13 19.44
N GLN A 61 9.06 -9.83 19.33
CA GLN A 61 8.91 -9.17 18.02
C GLN A 61 10.20 -9.21 17.19
N ARG A 62 11.37 -9.23 17.86
CA ARG A 62 12.66 -9.45 17.21
C ARG A 62 12.71 -10.82 16.55
N CYS A 63 12.39 -11.88 17.30
CA CYS A 63 12.34 -13.24 16.75
C CYS A 63 11.34 -13.36 15.60
N GLN A 64 10.16 -12.74 15.74
CA GLN A 64 9.14 -12.74 14.71
C GLN A 64 9.60 -12.03 13.43
N MET A 65 10.21 -10.85 13.55
CA MET A 65 10.70 -10.08 12.40
C MET A 65 11.85 -10.83 11.70
N GLU A 66 12.81 -11.36 12.42
CA GLU A 66 13.92 -12.13 11.84
C GLU A 66 13.44 -13.35 11.05
N LEU A 67 12.51 -14.11 11.64
CA LEU A 67 11.94 -15.29 10.98
C LEU A 67 11.12 -14.87 9.74
N GLN A 68 10.29 -13.82 9.84
CA GLN A 68 9.51 -13.28 8.73
C GLN A 68 10.41 -12.92 7.54
N LEU A 69 11.42 -12.09 7.78
CA LEU A 69 12.35 -11.66 6.73
C LEU A 69 13.18 -12.81 6.16
N THR A 70 13.51 -13.80 6.98
CA THR A 70 14.23 -15.01 6.53
C THR A 70 13.35 -15.86 5.62
N LYS A 71 12.10 -16.11 6.00
CA LYS A 71 11.13 -16.85 5.18
C LYS A 71 10.94 -16.18 3.83
N GLU A 72 10.66 -14.89 3.81
CA GLU A 72 10.48 -14.13 2.56
C GLU A 72 11.70 -14.26 1.64
N ARG A 73 12.90 -14.05 2.18
CA ARG A 73 14.16 -14.20 1.41
C ARG A 73 14.32 -15.60 0.84
N LEU A 74 13.95 -16.64 1.59
CA LEU A 74 14.05 -18.03 1.13
C LEU A 74 13.07 -18.31 0.01
N PHE A 75 11.81 -17.82 0.13
CA PHE A 75 10.79 -17.94 -0.90
C PHE A 75 11.18 -17.20 -2.17
N GLU A 76 11.67 -15.96 -2.07
CA GLU A 76 12.19 -15.20 -3.21
C GLU A 76 13.34 -15.92 -3.91
N ARG A 77 14.29 -16.48 -3.15
CA ARG A 77 15.40 -17.26 -3.70
C ARG A 77 14.91 -18.51 -4.42
N GLY A 78 13.96 -19.24 -3.82
CA GLY A 78 13.34 -20.41 -4.44
C GLY A 78 12.58 -20.05 -5.70
N ALA A 79 11.79 -18.97 -5.68
CA ALA A 79 11.03 -18.48 -6.82
C ALA A 79 11.92 -18.22 -8.05
N ARG A 80 13.11 -17.65 -7.85
CA ARG A 80 14.07 -17.38 -8.94
C ARG A 80 14.61 -18.62 -9.65
N THR A 81 14.43 -19.80 -9.07
CA THR A 81 14.86 -21.09 -9.67
C THR A 81 13.72 -21.85 -10.33
N MET A 82 12.49 -21.32 -10.28
CA MET A 82 11.32 -21.98 -10.86
C MET A 82 11.19 -21.68 -12.36
N ASP A 83 10.69 -22.66 -13.08
CA ASP A 83 10.34 -22.49 -14.50
C ASP A 83 8.91 -21.93 -14.59
N ALA A 84 8.80 -20.60 -14.47
CA ALA A 84 7.55 -19.86 -14.60
C ALA A 84 7.82 -18.41 -15.00
N ASP A 85 7.00 -17.86 -15.90
CA ASP A 85 7.16 -16.49 -16.38
C ASP A 85 6.62 -15.46 -15.40
N LYS A 86 5.54 -15.79 -14.67
CA LYS A 86 4.85 -14.93 -13.72
C LYS A 86 4.78 -15.63 -12.36
N ILE A 87 5.47 -15.09 -11.38
CA ILE A 87 5.47 -15.63 -10.01
C ILE A 87 4.93 -14.56 -9.07
N LEU A 88 3.96 -14.93 -8.25
CA LEU A 88 3.41 -14.10 -7.20
C LEU A 88 3.74 -14.70 -5.83
N LEU A 89 4.48 -13.96 -5.02
CA LEU A 89 4.70 -14.26 -3.60
C LEU A 89 3.61 -13.57 -2.79
N VAL A 90 2.78 -14.32 -2.11
CA VAL A 90 1.72 -13.82 -1.23
C VAL A 90 2.13 -14.05 0.21
N CYS A 91 2.43 -12.97 0.93
CA CYS A 91 2.78 -13.02 2.34
C CYS A 91 1.51 -12.91 3.19
N ASP A 92 1.25 -13.93 4.03
CA ASP A 92 0.24 -13.83 5.09
C ASP A 92 0.83 -13.01 6.22
N ARG A 93 0.50 -11.75 6.25
CA ARG A 93 1.12 -10.63 6.97
C ARG A 93 2.50 -10.26 6.41
N GLY A 94 2.93 -9.03 6.70
CA GLY A 94 4.23 -8.51 6.33
C GLY A 94 4.95 -7.88 7.51
N ALA A 95 6.17 -7.41 7.27
CA ALA A 95 7.06 -6.88 8.31
C ALA A 95 6.43 -5.73 9.11
N MET A 96 5.64 -4.86 8.46
CA MET A 96 5.01 -3.73 9.14
C MET A 96 3.87 -4.11 10.07
N ASP A 97 3.28 -5.30 9.95
CA ASP A 97 2.27 -5.80 10.90
C ASP A 97 2.84 -5.85 12.34
N ASN A 98 4.14 -6.12 12.50
CA ASN A 98 4.79 -6.13 13.82
C ASN A 98 4.68 -4.78 14.54
N LYS A 99 4.74 -3.66 13.80
CA LYS A 99 4.61 -2.32 14.36
C LYS A 99 3.28 -2.12 15.08
N ALA A 100 2.21 -2.76 14.61
CA ALA A 100 0.90 -2.68 15.26
C ALA A 100 0.87 -3.25 16.69
N TYR A 101 1.84 -4.05 17.05
CA TYR A 101 1.96 -4.69 18.38
C TYR A 101 3.10 -4.11 19.25
N MET A 102 3.69 -3.00 18.82
CA MET A 102 4.80 -2.32 19.47
C MET A 102 4.50 -0.84 19.67
N THR A 103 5.24 -0.17 20.54
CA THR A 103 5.32 1.29 20.54
C THR A 103 6.22 1.77 19.40
N ASP A 104 6.10 3.03 18.99
CA ASP A 104 6.99 3.60 17.95
C ASP A 104 8.46 3.58 18.39
N GLU A 105 8.74 3.74 19.70
CA GLU A 105 10.09 3.67 20.26
C GLU A 105 10.67 2.26 20.14
N GLU A 106 9.91 1.23 20.55
CA GLU A 106 10.31 -0.18 20.42
C GLU A 106 10.55 -0.57 18.95
N PHE A 107 9.65 -0.16 18.06
CA PHE A 107 9.82 -0.44 16.63
C PHE A 107 11.03 0.28 16.03
N GLY A 108 11.27 1.54 16.43
CA GLY A 108 12.48 2.27 16.04
C GLY A 108 13.76 1.62 16.57
N GLN A 109 13.72 1.08 17.80
CA GLN A 109 14.83 0.30 18.36
C GLN A 109 15.08 -0.98 17.55
N LEU A 110 14.03 -1.75 17.26
CA LEU A 110 14.11 -2.96 16.44
C LEU A 110 14.71 -2.68 15.06
N CYS A 111 14.30 -1.59 14.41
CA CYS A 111 14.86 -1.19 13.11
C CYS A 111 16.36 -0.90 13.20
N ARG A 112 16.82 -0.19 14.23
CA ARG A 112 18.26 0.09 14.46
C ARG A 112 19.05 -1.19 14.68
N GLU A 113 18.56 -2.10 15.51
CA GLU A 113 19.21 -3.39 15.81
C GLU A 113 19.34 -4.28 14.58
N MET A 114 18.38 -4.19 13.66
CA MET A 114 18.37 -4.96 12.41
C MET A 114 19.02 -4.24 11.23
N ASP A 115 19.66 -3.09 11.45
CA ASP A 115 20.29 -2.26 10.42
C ASP A 115 19.33 -1.95 9.25
N THR A 116 18.11 -1.54 9.58
CA THR A 116 17.05 -1.23 8.62
C THR A 116 16.28 0.04 9.02
N SER A 117 15.28 0.41 8.23
CA SER A 117 14.39 1.53 8.51
C SER A 117 12.92 1.13 8.28
N GLU A 118 12.00 1.90 8.87
CA GLU A 118 10.57 1.73 8.64
C GLU A 118 10.24 1.77 7.15
N ALA A 119 10.78 2.74 6.41
CA ALA A 119 10.57 2.85 4.96
C ALA A 119 11.10 1.63 4.21
N ALA A 120 12.28 1.09 4.57
CA ALA A 120 12.84 -0.09 3.95
C ALA A 120 12.02 -1.35 4.23
N LEU A 121 11.45 -1.47 5.43
CA LEU A 121 10.55 -2.59 5.78
C LEU A 121 9.20 -2.47 5.08
N ARG A 122 8.63 -1.26 5.00
CA ARG A 122 7.35 -1.00 4.35
C ARG A 122 7.43 -1.21 2.85
N ASP A 123 8.39 -0.58 2.20
CA ASP A 123 8.46 -0.48 0.74
C ASP A 123 9.22 -1.67 0.09
N ARG A 124 9.46 -2.74 0.86
CA ARG A 124 10.02 -4.02 0.34
C ARG A 124 8.98 -4.92 -0.35
N TYR A 125 7.70 -4.57 -0.25
CA TYR A 125 6.59 -5.25 -0.90
C TYR A 125 6.09 -4.42 -2.07
N ASP A 126 5.60 -5.09 -3.10
CA ASP A 126 5.11 -4.43 -4.31
C ASP A 126 3.68 -3.91 -4.12
N ALA A 127 2.85 -4.61 -3.33
CA ALA A 127 1.52 -4.15 -2.93
C ALA A 127 1.08 -4.72 -1.58
N VAL A 128 0.16 -4.02 -0.92
CA VAL A 128 -0.43 -4.41 0.37
C VAL A 128 -1.95 -4.31 0.28
N PHE A 129 -2.63 -5.41 0.58
CA PHE A 129 -4.08 -5.50 0.61
C PHE A 129 -4.53 -5.75 2.05
N HIS A 130 -5.15 -4.75 2.64
CA HIS A 130 -5.66 -4.81 4.00
C HIS A 130 -7.15 -5.19 4.00
N LEU A 131 -7.46 -6.32 4.62
CA LEU A 131 -8.85 -6.78 4.81
C LEU A 131 -9.36 -6.27 6.15
N THR A 132 -10.26 -5.31 6.12
CA THR A 132 -10.86 -4.73 7.32
C THR A 132 -11.55 -5.81 8.17
N THR A 133 -11.32 -5.76 9.49
CA THR A 133 -11.95 -6.67 10.45
C THR A 133 -13.48 -6.66 10.35
N ALA A 134 -14.13 -7.82 10.51
CA ALA A 134 -15.59 -7.92 10.56
C ALA A 134 -16.20 -7.11 11.73
N ALA A 135 -15.43 -6.81 12.77
CA ALA A 135 -15.86 -5.94 13.86
C ALA A 135 -16.26 -4.53 13.37
N LYS A 136 -15.75 -4.08 12.22
CA LYS A 136 -16.12 -2.84 11.55
C LYS A 136 -17.11 -3.12 10.42
N GLY A 137 -18.38 -2.85 10.62
CA GLY A 137 -19.44 -2.91 9.60
C GLY A 137 -20.05 -4.30 9.32
N ALA A 138 -19.47 -5.39 9.85
CA ALA A 138 -19.97 -6.75 9.67
C ALA A 138 -19.99 -7.55 11.00
N ILE A 139 -20.43 -6.92 12.09
CA ILE A 139 -20.34 -7.46 13.45
C ILE A 139 -21.03 -8.83 13.61
N GLY A 140 -22.08 -9.11 12.84
CA GLY A 140 -22.76 -10.41 12.83
C GLY A 140 -21.91 -11.58 12.31
N ALA A 141 -20.85 -11.28 11.55
CA ALA A 141 -19.87 -12.24 11.05
C ALA A 141 -18.62 -12.35 11.94
N TYR A 142 -18.52 -11.52 12.98
CA TYR A 142 -17.42 -11.58 13.93
C TYR A 142 -17.55 -12.80 14.82
N THR A 143 -16.62 -13.74 14.73
CA THR A 143 -16.60 -14.96 15.55
C THR A 143 -15.19 -15.28 16.01
N THR A 144 -15.05 -15.61 17.29
CA THR A 144 -13.79 -16.10 17.87
C THR A 144 -13.68 -17.64 17.84
N ALA A 145 -14.74 -18.32 17.43
CA ALA A 145 -14.84 -19.79 17.50
C ALA A 145 -13.85 -20.53 16.56
N ASN A 146 -13.33 -19.87 15.53
CA ASN A 146 -12.49 -20.50 14.51
C ASN A 146 -10.97 -20.48 14.83
N ASN A 147 -10.56 -19.91 15.97
CA ASN A 147 -9.15 -19.89 16.38
C ASN A 147 -9.03 -19.82 17.90
N ALA A 148 -8.54 -20.91 18.49
CA ALA A 148 -8.37 -21.05 19.94
C ALA A 148 -7.41 -20.01 20.60
N ALA A 149 -6.62 -19.28 19.76
CA ALA A 149 -5.74 -18.21 20.22
C ALA A 149 -6.42 -16.82 20.26
N ARG A 150 -7.73 -16.73 19.94
CA ARG A 150 -8.46 -15.46 19.86
C ARG A 150 -9.36 -15.27 21.07
N TYR A 151 -9.03 -14.27 21.86
CA TYR A 151 -9.82 -13.80 23.02
C TYR A 151 -10.22 -12.31 22.90
N GLU A 152 -10.03 -11.73 21.71
CA GLU A 152 -10.18 -10.29 21.50
C GLU A 152 -11.65 -9.91 21.40
N THR A 153 -12.05 -8.89 22.15
CA THR A 153 -13.37 -8.27 21.98
C THR A 153 -13.43 -7.52 20.64
N PRO A 154 -14.62 -7.23 20.10
CA PRO A 154 -14.74 -6.44 18.86
C PRO A 154 -14.00 -5.10 18.94
N GLU A 155 -14.02 -4.42 20.08
CA GLU A 155 -13.33 -3.14 20.28
C GLU A 155 -11.81 -3.29 20.17
N VAL A 156 -11.25 -4.34 20.78
CA VAL A 156 -9.81 -4.65 20.67
C VAL A 156 -9.45 -4.98 19.21
N ALA A 157 -10.28 -5.76 18.53
CA ALA A 157 -10.08 -6.11 17.13
C ALA A 157 -10.11 -4.87 16.22
N MET A 158 -11.02 -3.91 16.45
CA MET A 158 -11.06 -2.64 15.73
C MET A 158 -9.79 -1.82 15.95
N ASN A 159 -9.32 -1.72 17.20
CA ASN A 159 -8.09 -0.98 17.52
C ASN A 159 -6.85 -1.61 16.86
N VAL A 160 -6.72 -2.94 16.91
CA VAL A 160 -5.62 -3.65 16.23
C VAL A 160 -5.67 -3.43 14.72
N ASP A 161 -6.86 -3.47 14.12
CA ASP A 161 -7.07 -3.21 12.70
C ASP A 161 -6.60 -1.79 12.30
N ASP A 162 -6.97 -0.77 13.10
CA ASP A 162 -6.53 0.61 12.89
C ASP A 162 -5.01 0.76 12.99
N ARG A 163 -4.39 0.11 13.97
CA ARG A 163 -2.93 0.13 14.15
C ARG A 163 -2.20 -0.57 13.00
N ILE A 164 -2.75 -1.65 12.45
CA ILE A 164 -2.20 -2.32 11.26
C ILE A 164 -2.29 -1.38 10.06
N ILE A 165 -3.43 -0.75 9.80
CA ILE A 165 -3.56 0.22 8.71
C ILE A 165 -2.56 1.37 8.90
N ALA A 166 -2.46 1.93 10.10
CA ALA A 166 -1.52 3.00 10.42
C ALA A 166 -0.05 2.60 10.16
N ALA A 167 0.32 1.35 10.48
CA ALA A 167 1.66 0.82 10.22
C ALA A 167 1.98 0.75 8.72
N TRP A 168 1.01 0.41 7.88
CA TRP A 168 1.16 0.34 6.44
C TRP A 168 0.91 1.68 5.71
N THR A 169 0.37 2.67 6.41
CA THR A 169 0.12 4.01 5.84
C THR A 169 1.41 4.59 5.28
N GLY A 170 1.33 5.11 4.05
CA GLY A 170 2.50 5.57 3.29
C GLY A 170 3.08 4.52 2.32
N HIS A 171 2.59 3.27 2.31
CA HIS A 171 2.92 2.32 1.24
C HIS A 171 2.26 2.76 -0.08
N GLN A 172 2.98 2.65 -1.19
CA GLN A 172 2.54 3.14 -2.49
C GLN A 172 1.27 2.45 -3.01
N HIS A 173 1.19 1.14 -2.84
CA HIS A 173 0.04 0.32 -3.22
C HIS A 173 -0.63 -0.29 -1.98
N LEU A 174 -1.07 0.55 -1.05
CA LEU A 174 -1.96 0.13 0.03
C LEU A 174 -3.39 0.20 -0.47
N ARG A 175 -4.10 -0.94 -0.41
CA ARG A 175 -5.53 -1.03 -0.71
C ARG A 175 -6.28 -1.55 0.51
N ILE A 176 -7.30 -0.81 0.94
CA ILE A 176 -8.15 -1.18 2.07
C ILE A 176 -9.44 -1.78 1.52
N ILE A 177 -9.64 -3.08 1.76
CA ILE A 177 -10.83 -3.81 1.33
C ILE A 177 -11.79 -3.86 2.52
N ASP A 178 -12.76 -2.98 2.53
CA ASP A 178 -13.72 -2.78 3.60
C ASP A 178 -14.88 -3.79 3.59
N ASN A 179 -15.80 -3.64 4.54
CA ASN A 179 -17.00 -4.46 4.68
C ASN A 179 -18.27 -3.77 4.13
N SER A 180 -18.14 -2.89 3.13
CA SER A 180 -19.26 -2.20 2.51
C SER A 180 -20.18 -3.13 1.68
N THR A 181 -19.70 -4.32 1.35
CA THR A 181 -20.42 -5.33 0.57
C THR A 181 -20.47 -6.67 1.30
N ALA A 182 -21.23 -7.65 0.74
CA ALA A 182 -21.22 -9.03 1.22
C ALA A 182 -19.81 -9.65 1.15
N PHE A 183 -19.59 -10.71 1.94
CA PHE A 183 -18.24 -11.26 2.09
C PHE A 183 -17.67 -11.83 0.79
N GLU A 184 -18.51 -12.49 -0.02
CA GLU A 184 -18.12 -12.99 -1.35
C GLU A 184 -17.70 -11.84 -2.27
N GLU A 185 -18.47 -10.77 -2.33
CA GLU A 185 -18.15 -9.59 -3.12
C GLU A 185 -16.89 -8.88 -2.62
N LYS A 186 -16.65 -8.91 -1.29
CA LYS A 186 -15.38 -8.42 -0.71
C LYS A 186 -14.18 -9.21 -1.25
N LEU A 187 -14.29 -10.52 -1.38
CA LEU A 187 -13.24 -11.37 -1.94
C LEU A 187 -13.06 -11.13 -3.46
N GLU A 188 -14.15 -10.88 -4.18
CA GLU A 188 -14.09 -10.49 -5.59
C GLU A 188 -13.39 -9.16 -5.77
N ARG A 189 -13.72 -8.14 -4.97
CA ARG A 189 -13.02 -6.84 -4.97
C ARG A 189 -11.53 -6.99 -4.66
N LEU A 190 -11.17 -7.83 -3.67
CA LEU A 190 -9.76 -8.12 -3.40
C LEU A 190 -9.06 -8.70 -4.62
N LEU A 191 -9.69 -9.67 -5.29
CA LEU A 191 -9.10 -10.30 -6.48
C LEU A 191 -8.95 -9.28 -7.62
N GLU A 192 -9.95 -8.44 -7.85
CA GLU A 192 -9.89 -7.37 -8.85
C GLU A 192 -8.75 -6.38 -8.57
N GLU A 193 -8.56 -5.97 -7.31
CA GLU A 193 -7.44 -5.10 -6.92
C GLU A 193 -6.08 -5.76 -7.16
N ILE A 194 -5.95 -7.06 -6.83
CA ILE A 194 -4.72 -7.82 -7.11
C ILE A 194 -4.48 -7.90 -8.62
N LEU A 195 -5.50 -8.19 -9.42
CA LEU A 195 -5.37 -8.31 -10.88
C LEU A 195 -5.03 -6.97 -11.52
N ALA A 196 -5.63 -5.87 -11.05
CA ALA A 196 -5.29 -4.53 -11.49
C ALA A 196 -3.82 -4.19 -11.20
N PHE A 197 -3.35 -4.50 -9.99
CA PHE A 197 -1.93 -4.36 -9.63
C PHE A 197 -1.02 -5.23 -10.53
N LEU A 198 -1.45 -6.41 -10.91
CA LEU A 198 -0.71 -7.32 -11.80
C LEU A 198 -0.77 -6.89 -13.28
N GLY A 199 -1.43 -5.76 -13.60
CA GLY A 199 -1.51 -5.16 -14.94
C GLY A 199 -2.63 -5.75 -15.80
N GLU A 200 -3.60 -6.47 -15.22
CA GLU A 200 -4.83 -6.78 -15.91
C GLU A 200 -5.71 -5.53 -16.00
N PRO A 201 -6.40 -5.30 -17.15
CA PRO A 201 -7.21 -4.10 -17.31
C PRO A 201 -8.30 -4.04 -16.24
N LYS A 202 -8.26 -2.99 -15.42
CA LYS A 202 -9.36 -2.58 -14.56
C LYS A 202 -10.03 -1.35 -15.21
N PRO A 203 -11.35 -1.19 -15.14
CA PRO A 203 -11.91 0.15 -15.28
C PRO A 203 -11.18 1.05 -14.30
N LEU A 204 -10.78 2.26 -14.74
CA LEU A 204 -10.06 3.22 -13.87
C LEU A 204 -10.69 3.21 -12.49
N GLY A 205 -9.87 3.05 -11.46
CA GLY A 205 -10.32 3.17 -10.08
C GLY A 205 -11.08 4.49 -9.95
N ILE A 206 -12.17 4.47 -9.20
CA ILE A 206 -12.97 5.68 -8.98
C ILE A 206 -12.19 6.54 -8.00
N GLU A 207 -11.38 7.40 -8.56
CA GLU A 207 -10.56 8.35 -7.82
C GLU A 207 -11.22 9.72 -7.88
N ARG A 208 -11.34 10.40 -6.75
CA ARG A 208 -11.78 11.79 -6.72
C ARG A 208 -10.64 12.67 -6.27
N THR A 209 -10.44 13.74 -7.02
CA THR A 209 -9.37 14.71 -6.78
C THR A 209 -9.97 16.06 -6.43
N PHE A 210 -9.53 16.63 -5.33
CA PHE A 210 -9.97 17.93 -4.84
C PHE A 210 -8.80 18.91 -4.79
N LEU A 211 -9.02 20.10 -5.32
CA LEU A 211 -8.15 21.23 -5.04
C LEU A 211 -8.55 21.76 -3.67
N ILE A 212 -7.61 21.81 -2.75
CA ILE A 212 -7.81 22.27 -1.37
C ILE A 212 -6.95 23.50 -1.09
N ALA A 213 -7.33 24.33 -0.14
CA ALA A 213 -6.44 25.36 0.41
C ALA A 213 -5.21 24.68 1.03
N TYR A 214 -4.06 25.39 1.04
CA TYR A 214 -2.84 24.84 1.61
C TYR A 214 -3.07 24.42 3.07
N PRO A 215 -2.91 23.13 3.40
CA PRO A 215 -3.33 22.60 4.71
C PRO A 215 -2.36 23.04 5.83
N ASP A 216 -2.84 22.99 7.07
CA ASP A 216 -1.96 23.11 8.25
C ASP A 216 -1.09 21.84 8.35
N VAL A 217 0.15 21.95 7.88
CA VAL A 217 1.16 20.88 7.90
C VAL A 217 1.40 20.37 9.33
N LYS A 218 1.38 21.26 10.33
CA LYS A 218 1.56 20.85 11.73
C LYS A 218 0.38 20.01 12.24
N TRP A 219 -0.82 20.28 11.74
CA TRP A 219 -1.98 19.46 12.05
C TRP A 219 -1.82 18.06 11.44
N LEU A 220 -1.44 17.96 10.15
CA LEU A 220 -1.18 16.68 9.48
C LEU A 220 -0.11 15.86 10.21
N GLU A 221 1.01 16.48 10.58
CA GLU A 221 2.13 15.81 11.26
C GLU A 221 1.80 15.35 12.70
N ARG A 222 0.75 15.87 13.31
CA ARG A 222 0.28 15.43 14.63
C ARG A 222 -0.71 14.26 14.58
N GLN A 223 -1.23 13.92 13.39
CA GLN A 223 -2.14 12.78 13.26
C GLN A 223 -1.38 11.46 13.35
N GLU A 224 -1.79 10.56 14.23
CA GLU A 224 -1.16 9.23 14.38
C GLU A 224 -1.25 8.38 13.11
N ASN A 225 -2.32 8.58 12.33
CA ASN A 225 -2.62 7.87 11.07
C ASN A 225 -2.20 8.68 9.84
N CYS A 226 -1.28 9.61 9.99
CA CYS A 226 -0.71 10.36 8.87
C CYS A 226 0.76 10.01 8.67
N ARG A 227 1.17 9.84 7.42
CA ARG A 227 2.58 9.57 7.05
C ARG A 227 2.99 10.46 5.90
N LYS A 228 4.15 11.08 6.07
CA LYS A 228 4.78 11.94 5.09
C LYS A 228 5.70 11.12 4.18
N VAL A 229 5.68 11.41 2.88
CA VAL A 229 6.56 10.81 1.89
C VAL A 229 7.00 11.89 0.89
N GLU A 230 8.28 11.93 0.57
CA GLU A 230 8.82 12.77 -0.50
C GLU A 230 8.80 11.99 -1.81
N ILE A 231 8.30 12.61 -2.87
CA ILE A 231 8.18 12.00 -4.19
C ILE A 231 8.87 12.92 -5.21
N SER A 232 9.73 12.31 -6.03
CA SER A 232 10.24 12.90 -7.27
C SER A 232 9.84 12.01 -8.43
N GLN A 233 9.07 12.54 -9.37
CA GLN A 233 8.56 11.82 -10.54
C GLN A 233 9.07 12.51 -11.81
N THR A 234 9.77 11.75 -12.65
CA THR A 234 10.33 12.23 -13.92
C THR A 234 9.73 11.44 -15.06
N TYR A 235 9.09 12.13 -15.99
CA TYR A 235 8.54 11.54 -17.23
C TYR A 235 9.68 11.26 -18.20
N LEU A 236 9.54 10.16 -18.94
CA LEU A 236 10.54 9.69 -19.90
C LEU A 236 10.01 9.82 -21.32
N VAL A 237 10.92 9.97 -22.27
CA VAL A 237 10.57 9.81 -23.69
C VAL A 237 10.07 8.38 -23.89
N SER A 238 8.86 8.24 -24.44
CA SER A 238 8.19 6.97 -24.66
C SER A 238 7.63 6.84 -26.06
N ALA A 239 7.23 5.62 -26.44
CA ALA A 239 6.53 5.39 -27.70
C ALA A 239 5.15 6.08 -27.68
N SER A 240 4.62 6.38 -28.87
CA SER A 240 3.31 7.02 -29.00
C SER A 240 2.22 6.23 -28.29
N GLY A 241 1.47 6.91 -27.42
CA GLY A 241 0.35 6.34 -26.69
C GLY A 241 0.73 5.67 -25.36
N GLU A 242 2.00 5.63 -24.98
CA GLU A 242 2.43 5.18 -23.65
C GLU A 242 2.89 6.37 -22.81
N GLU A 243 2.56 6.36 -21.53
CA GLU A 243 3.13 7.29 -20.56
C GLU A 243 4.07 6.53 -19.64
N VAL A 244 5.34 6.90 -19.64
CA VAL A 244 6.38 6.26 -18.85
C VAL A 244 6.98 7.28 -17.89
N CYS A 245 7.07 6.94 -16.61
CA CYS A 245 7.77 7.76 -15.65
C CYS A 245 8.61 6.91 -14.69
N VAL A 246 9.63 7.52 -14.11
CA VAL A 246 10.37 6.95 -12.99
C VAL A 246 10.13 7.78 -11.74
N ARG A 247 9.96 7.09 -10.63
CA ARG A 247 9.70 7.70 -9.33
C ARG A 247 10.79 7.34 -8.33
N GLN A 248 11.24 8.33 -7.58
CA GLN A 248 11.95 8.16 -6.32
C GLN A 248 10.99 8.54 -5.22
N ARG A 249 10.87 7.70 -4.20
CA ARG A 249 9.93 7.86 -3.11
C ARG A 249 10.59 7.46 -1.80
N GLY A 250 10.36 8.21 -0.74
CA GLY A 250 10.90 7.89 0.58
C GLY A 250 11.01 9.09 1.48
N MET A 251 11.76 8.97 2.56
CA MET A 251 11.99 10.02 3.55
C MET A 251 13.35 9.79 4.24
N GLU A 252 13.99 10.85 4.71
CA GLU A 252 15.19 10.80 5.58
C GLU A 252 16.36 9.97 5.02
N GLY A 253 16.56 10.01 3.70
CA GLY A 253 17.66 9.29 3.03
C GLY A 253 17.35 7.83 2.68
N SER A 254 16.21 7.30 3.11
CA SER A 254 15.73 5.99 2.71
C SER A 254 14.75 6.13 1.54
N PHE A 255 15.19 5.72 0.33
CA PHE A 255 14.40 5.87 -0.89
C PHE A 255 14.24 4.55 -1.62
N THR A 256 13.05 4.37 -2.17
CA THR A 256 12.70 3.33 -3.13
C THR A 256 12.51 3.95 -4.51
N TYR A 257 12.65 3.14 -5.55
CA TYR A 257 12.65 3.59 -6.93
C TYR A 257 11.76 2.69 -7.77
N TYR A 258 10.95 3.31 -8.63
CA TYR A 258 9.98 2.59 -9.47
C TYR A 258 9.99 3.15 -10.89
N GLU A 259 9.65 2.29 -11.85
CA GLU A 259 9.25 2.67 -13.19
C GLU A 259 7.77 2.34 -13.35
N THR A 260 6.99 3.33 -13.75
CA THR A 260 5.56 3.17 -14.03
C THR A 260 5.34 3.35 -15.52
N VAL A 261 4.63 2.41 -16.13
CA VAL A 261 4.22 2.45 -17.55
C VAL A 261 2.71 2.41 -17.60
N LYS A 262 2.09 3.47 -18.11
CA LYS A 262 0.66 3.52 -18.41
C LYS A 262 0.46 3.29 -19.90
N LYS A 263 -0.37 2.30 -20.26
CA LYS A 263 -0.70 1.93 -21.63
C LYS A 263 -2.20 1.94 -21.85
N PRO A 264 -2.70 2.56 -22.90
CA PRO A 264 -4.10 2.39 -23.27
C PRO A 264 -4.32 0.94 -23.74
N ILE A 265 -5.41 0.31 -23.29
CA ILE A 265 -5.77 -1.05 -23.69
C ILE A 265 -6.93 -1.00 -24.66
N ASP A 266 -8.01 -0.30 -24.32
CA ASP A 266 -9.22 -0.16 -25.14
C ASP A 266 -10.03 1.05 -24.66
N GLY A 267 -10.28 2.02 -25.54
CA GLY A 267 -11.10 3.20 -25.29
C GLY A 267 -10.73 3.96 -24.01
N SER A 268 -11.44 3.69 -22.92
CA SER A 268 -11.22 4.34 -21.61
C SER A 268 -10.39 3.51 -20.61
N LYS A 269 -9.93 2.30 -21.02
CA LYS A 269 -9.17 1.41 -20.12
C LYS A 269 -7.68 1.57 -20.31
N TRP A 270 -6.99 1.73 -19.19
CA TRP A 270 -5.53 1.80 -19.11
C TRP A 270 -4.99 0.65 -18.27
N ALA A 271 -3.84 0.10 -18.64
CA ALA A 271 -3.05 -0.72 -17.76
C ALA A 271 -1.94 0.14 -17.17
N GLU A 272 -1.78 0.07 -15.87
CA GLU A 272 -0.63 0.62 -15.17
C GLU A 272 0.26 -0.54 -14.72
N LEU A 273 1.50 -0.54 -15.21
CA LEU A 273 2.51 -1.53 -14.84
C LEU A 273 3.57 -0.81 -14.04
N GLU A 274 3.82 -1.27 -12.83
CA GLU A 274 4.86 -0.74 -11.99
C GLU A 274 5.95 -1.78 -11.76
N LYS A 275 7.20 -1.32 -11.82
CA LYS A 275 8.39 -2.16 -11.62
C LYS A 275 9.33 -1.47 -10.64
N ALA A 276 9.66 -2.16 -9.55
CA ALA A 276 10.72 -1.72 -8.65
C ALA A 276 12.07 -1.68 -9.36
N LEU A 277 12.83 -0.62 -9.11
CA LEU A 277 14.17 -0.40 -9.67
C LEU A 277 15.20 -0.35 -8.54
N THR A 278 16.41 -0.77 -8.85
CA THR A 278 17.56 -0.40 -8.03
C THR A 278 17.90 1.09 -8.25
N LYS A 279 18.57 1.72 -7.28
CA LYS A 279 19.08 3.10 -7.43
C LYS A 279 19.89 3.28 -8.72
N LYS A 280 20.70 2.28 -9.10
CA LYS A 280 21.53 2.32 -10.31
C LYS A 280 20.67 2.31 -11.59
N GLU A 281 19.63 1.49 -11.63
CA GLU A 281 18.66 1.46 -12.76
C GLU A 281 17.91 2.76 -12.85
N TYR A 282 17.38 3.28 -11.75
CA TYR A 282 16.71 4.57 -11.69
C TYR A 282 17.59 5.71 -12.26
N LEU A 283 18.85 5.82 -11.79
CA LEU A 283 19.78 6.83 -12.30
C LEU A 283 20.12 6.64 -13.80
N LYS A 284 20.09 5.41 -14.30
CA LYS A 284 20.24 5.14 -15.73
C LYS A 284 19.03 5.63 -16.51
N ARG A 285 17.82 5.34 -16.02
CA ARG A 285 16.55 5.72 -16.66
C ARG A 285 16.33 7.23 -16.69
N LEU A 286 16.83 7.98 -15.70
CA LEU A 286 16.77 9.45 -15.70
C LEU A 286 17.48 10.10 -16.91
N LYS A 287 18.35 9.40 -17.62
CA LYS A 287 18.99 9.90 -18.85
C LYS A 287 18.01 9.98 -20.02
N ASP A 288 16.92 9.24 -19.95
CA ASP A 288 15.84 9.18 -20.95
C ASP A 288 14.72 10.18 -20.61
N ALA A 289 14.96 11.15 -19.69
CA ALA A 289 13.98 12.15 -19.29
C ALA A 289 13.46 12.94 -20.48
N ASP A 290 12.14 13.16 -20.52
CA ASP A 290 11.50 14.01 -21.54
C ASP A 290 11.87 15.48 -21.32
N PRO A 291 12.57 16.12 -22.27
CA PRO A 291 13.00 17.51 -22.11
C PRO A 291 11.84 18.52 -22.13
N ALA A 292 10.65 18.12 -22.58
CA ALA A 292 9.46 18.96 -22.58
C ALA A 292 8.72 18.95 -21.23
N ARG A 293 9.11 18.08 -20.30
CA ARG A 293 8.45 17.89 -19.00
C ARG A 293 9.40 18.11 -17.84
N HIS A 294 8.95 18.87 -16.86
CA HIS A 294 9.70 19.07 -15.62
C HIS A 294 9.52 17.88 -14.67
N THR A 295 10.56 17.61 -13.88
CA THR A 295 10.41 16.65 -12.79
C THR A 295 9.45 17.21 -11.75
N ILE A 296 8.36 16.50 -11.49
CA ILE A 296 7.42 16.81 -10.41
C ILE A 296 8.08 16.41 -9.09
N ARG A 297 8.18 17.37 -8.19
CA ARG A 297 8.56 17.15 -6.79
C ARG A 297 7.38 17.51 -5.93
N LYS A 298 7.03 16.61 -5.01
CA LYS A 298 5.94 16.83 -4.06
C LYS A 298 6.21 16.15 -2.74
N THR A 299 5.66 16.73 -1.69
CA THR A 299 5.51 16.07 -0.41
C THR A 299 4.10 15.53 -0.33
N ARG A 300 3.94 14.22 -0.21
CA ARG A 300 2.66 13.56 -0.07
C ARG A 300 2.43 13.22 1.40
N TYR A 301 1.30 13.61 1.92
CA TYR A 301 0.78 13.15 3.20
C TYR A 301 -0.32 12.13 2.95
N HIS A 302 -0.11 10.93 3.46
CA HIS A 302 -1.09 9.87 3.46
C HIS A 302 -1.85 9.94 4.78
N LEU A 303 -3.15 10.22 4.74
CA LEU A 303 -3.99 10.37 5.91
C LEU A 303 -5.15 9.38 5.87
N LEU A 304 -5.29 8.56 6.91
CA LEU A 304 -6.48 7.75 7.12
C LEU A 304 -7.49 8.54 7.95
N HIS A 305 -8.67 8.83 7.40
CA HIS A 305 -9.74 9.51 8.08
C HIS A 305 -11.11 8.93 7.69
N GLY A 306 -11.98 8.65 8.67
CA GLY A 306 -13.31 8.09 8.42
C GLY A 306 -13.31 6.75 7.66
N GLY A 307 -12.23 5.96 7.78
CA GLY A 307 -12.06 4.71 7.03
C GLY A 307 -11.62 4.89 5.58
N GLN A 308 -11.39 6.11 5.13
CA GLN A 308 -10.91 6.45 3.78
C GLN A 308 -9.45 6.89 3.83
N TYR A 309 -8.73 6.58 2.74
CA TYR A 309 -7.32 6.87 2.59
C TYR A 309 -7.13 8.06 1.68
N PHE A 310 -6.68 9.17 2.26
CA PHE A 310 -6.44 10.42 1.54
C PHE A 310 -4.97 10.60 1.22
N GLU A 311 -4.67 11.03 0.01
CA GLU A 311 -3.36 11.41 -0.45
C GLU A 311 -3.33 12.93 -0.67
N ILE A 312 -2.60 13.66 0.17
CA ILE A 312 -2.53 15.11 0.14
C ILE A 312 -1.17 15.52 -0.41
N ASP A 313 -1.16 16.06 -1.63
CA ASP A 313 0.04 16.42 -2.38
C ASP A 313 0.35 17.91 -2.26
N LEU A 314 1.46 18.23 -1.61
CA LEU A 314 2.02 19.57 -1.53
C LEU A 314 3.12 19.74 -2.57
N PHE A 315 2.90 20.68 -3.49
CA PHE A 315 3.86 21.00 -4.55
C PHE A 315 4.67 22.26 -4.22
N PRO A 316 5.98 22.28 -4.45
CA PRO A 316 6.81 23.46 -4.15
C PRO A 316 6.41 24.73 -4.92
N PHE A 317 5.73 24.59 -6.06
CA PHE A 317 5.29 25.70 -6.89
C PHE A 317 3.96 26.33 -6.43
N TRP A 318 3.23 25.70 -5.50
CA TRP A 318 2.03 26.25 -4.89
C TRP A 318 2.26 26.59 -3.41
N GLN A 319 1.81 27.78 -3.01
CA GLN A 319 1.94 28.28 -1.64
C GLN A 319 0.58 28.41 -0.93
N ASP A 320 -0.50 28.35 -1.68
CA ASP A 320 -1.85 28.66 -1.23
C ASP A 320 -2.81 27.47 -1.41
N ARG A 321 -2.39 26.45 -2.11
CA ARG A 321 -3.24 25.28 -2.45
C ARG A 321 -2.48 23.98 -2.49
N ALA A 322 -3.22 22.86 -2.49
CA ALA A 322 -2.72 21.50 -2.60
C ALA A 322 -3.74 20.63 -3.33
N LEU A 323 -3.35 19.44 -3.75
CA LEU A 323 -4.27 18.39 -4.21
C LEU A 323 -4.56 17.41 -3.10
N CYS A 324 -5.80 16.94 -3.02
CA CYS A 324 -6.23 15.87 -2.15
C CYS A 324 -6.94 14.80 -3.00
N GLU A 325 -6.36 13.61 -3.06
CA GLU A 325 -6.88 12.48 -3.81
C GLU A 325 -7.45 11.43 -2.84
N VAL A 326 -8.54 10.77 -3.22
CA VAL A 326 -9.15 9.65 -2.50
C VAL A 326 -9.66 8.62 -3.48
N GLU A 327 -9.29 7.36 -3.28
CA GLU A 327 -9.83 6.24 -4.05
C GLU A 327 -11.11 5.72 -3.38
N LEU A 328 -12.15 5.50 -4.18
CA LEU A 328 -13.47 5.09 -3.72
C LEU A 328 -13.78 3.66 -4.13
N SER A 329 -14.53 2.94 -3.30
CA SER A 329 -14.98 1.59 -3.60
C SER A 329 -16.05 1.53 -4.71
N HIS A 330 -16.80 2.61 -4.91
CA HIS A 330 -17.82 2.78 -5.98
C HIS A 330 -18.12 4.27 -6.21
N GLU A 331 -18.63 4.60 -7.40
CA GLU A 331 -18.87 5.97 -7.89
C GLU A 331 -19.65 6.88 -6.93
N ASN A 332 -20.63 6.31 -6.24
CA ASN A 332 -21.48 7.04 -5.31
C ASN A 332 -21.05 6.92 -3.85
N ALA A 333 -19.84 6.43 -3.57
CA ALA A 333 -19.33 6.37 -2.21
C ALA A 333 -19.18 7.80 -1.65
N PRO A 334 -19.71 8.08 -0.44
CA PRO A 334 -19.55 9.40 0.17
C PRO A 334 -18.06 9.64 0.50
N VAL A 335 -17.59 10.86 0.25
CA VAL A 335 -16.23 11.28 0.65
C VAL A 335 -16.36 12.01 2.00
N ALA A 336 -15.71 11.46 3.02
CA ALA A 336 -15.67 12.02 4.37
C ALA A 336 -14.36 12.81 4.58
N LEU A 337 -14.20 13.94 3.88
CA LEU A 337 -13.03 14.80 4.04
C LEU A 337 -12.89 15.30 5.49
N PRO A 338 -11.68 15.33 6.06
CA PRO A 338 -11.44 15.99 7.33
C PRO A 338 -11.88 17.46 7.27
N PRO A 339 -12.57 17.96 8.31
CA PRO A 339 -13.08 19.36 8.32
C PRO A 339 -11.95 20.41 8.29
N GLU A 340 -10.73 20.03 8.63
CA GLU A 340 -9.53 20.87 8.56
C GLU A 340 -9.02 21.06 7.12
N LEU A 341 -9.43 20.21 6.18
CA LEU A 341 -9.09 20.34 4.76
C LEU A 341 -10.17 21.18 4.04
N GLN A 342 -9.85 22.44 3.78
CA GLN A 342 -10.78 23.35 3.10
C GLN A 342 -10.77 23.09 1.59
N VAL A 343 -11.86 22.51 1.08
CA VAL A 343 -12.04 22.27 -0.35
C VAL A 343 -12.30 23.58 -1.08
N ILE A 344 -11.50 23.87 -2.11
CA ILE A 344 -11.72 24.98 -3.05
C ILE A 344 -12.71 24.52 -4.13
N ARG A 345 -12.40 23.40 -4.80
CA ARG A 345 -13.27 22.75 -5.79
C ARG A 345 -12.82 21.31 -6.06
N GLU A 346 -13.71 20.53 -6.62
CA GLU A 346 -13.36 19.22 -7.19
C GLU A 346 -12.72 19.40 -8.58
N VAL A 347 -11.69 18.61 -8.85
CA VAL A 347 -10.90 18.66 -10.09
C VAL A 347 -10.71 17.26 -10.73
N THR A 348 -11.54 16.29 -10.35
CA THR A 348 -11.47 14.90 -10.81
C THR A 348 -11.37 14.77 -12.33
N ASP A 349 -12.22 15.49 -13.06
CA ASP A 349 -12.30 15.45 -14.52
C ASP A 349 -11.47 16.55 -15.23
N ASP A 350 -10.66 17.30 -14.46
CA ASP A 350 -9.85 18.39 -15.00
C ASP A 350 -8.43 17.88 -15.33
N PRO A 351 -8.09 17.62 -16.61
CA PRO A 351 -6.81 17.05 -16.97
C PRO A 351 -5.62 17.94 -16.61
N ALA A 352 -5.83 19.24 -16.39
CA ALA A 352 -4.76 20.18 -16.02
C ALA A 352 -4.15 19.88 -14.64
N TYR A 353 -4.87 19.14 -13.77
CA TYR A 353 -4.42 18.77 -12.44
C TYR A 353 -3.79 17.36 -12.37
N GLN A 354 -3.73 16.65 -13.48
CA GLN A 354 -2.99 15.39 -13.55
C GLN A 354 -1.47 15.64 -13.50
N ASN A 355 -0.73 14.76 -12.82
CA ASN A 355 0.73 14.92 -12.67
C ASN A 355 1.47 15.09 -14.01
N ALA A 356 1.00 14.44 -15.07
CA ALA A 356 1.58 14.58 -16.41
C ALA A 356 1.42 16.00 -16.96
N ALA A 357 0.24 16.59 -16.82
CA ALA A 357 -0.03 17.96 -17.24
C ALA A 357 0.73 18.98 -16.35
N LEU A 358 0.76 18.76 -15.03
CA LEU A 358 1.54 19.58 -14.10
C LEU A 358 3.05 19.57 -14.43
N ALA A 359 3.55 18.48 -15.03
CA ALA A 359 4.94 18.40 -15.49
C ALA A 359 5.19 19.23 -16.77
N GLU A 360 4.17 19.53 -17.54
CA GLU A 360 4.25 20.37 -18.76
C GLU A 360 4.01 21.84 -18.44
N ALA A 361 2.94 22.12 -17.69
CA ALA A 361 2.55 23.48 -17.34
C ALA A 361 1.78 23.51 -16.02
N ILE A 362 2.09 24.50 -15.17
CA ILE A 362 1.34 24.76 -13.95
C ILE A 362 0.06 25.51 -14.34
N PRO A 363 -1.15 25.04 -13.95
CA PRO A 363 -2.38 25.74 -14.23
C PRO A 363 -2.35 27.17 -13.70
N ALA A 364 -2.63 28.14 -14.58
CA ALA A 364 -2.95 29.51 -14.16
C ALA A 364 -4.41 29.53 -13.73
N ASP A 365 -4.72 30.12 -12.60
CA ASP A 365 -6.10 30.25 -12.11
C ASP A 365 -6.92 31.23 -12.90
#